data_ac8ea97bf3c3c71373b2c23bf29013ba
#
_entry.id   ac8ea97bf3c3c71373b2c23bf29013ba
#
_cell.length_a   1.000
_cell.length_b   1.000
_cell.length_c   1.000
_cell.angle_alpha   90.00
_cell.angle_beta   90.00
_cell.angle_gamma   90.00
#
_symmetry.space_group_name_H-M   'P 1'
#
loop_
_entity.id
_entity.type
_entity.pdbx_description
1 polymer ?
#
loop_
_entity_poly.entity_id
_entity_poly.type
_entity_poly.pdbx_seq_one_letter_code
_entity_poly.pdbx_strand_id
1 'polypeptide(L)'
;MGKIYQGILGPFSGKVGTVVGSIRKGQGYMRGLAASKKDARTESQLAQRAKFAITQKLLKGITPYLRVGYRGNTDTATPYNVATSKNVKLCIAGKYPSLGFDPSKLVLSEGSLEGVEIYAASIKNNVATFTWTDNSDEQSANMNDFAMPMVYNFSKCKAIYSLEKASRVDGNT
;
A
#
# COMPACT_ATOMS: atom_id res chain seq x y z
N MET A 1 -26.02 12.57 12.75
CA MET A 1 -26.26 14.01 12.50
C MET A 1 -25.22 14.52 11.51
N GLY A 2 -25.61 15.22 10.43
CA GLY A 2 -24.69 15.82 9.49
C GLY A 2 -24.14 17.15 9.99
N LYS A 3 -22.86 17.43 9.72
CA LYS A 3 -22.22 18.72 10.03
C LYS A 3 -22.05 19.53 8.75
N ILE A 4 -22.40 20.80 8.79
CA ILE A 4 -22.30 21.76 7.68
C ILE A 4 -21.14 22.70 7.99
N TYR A 5 -20.24 22.94 7.01
CA TYR A 5 -19.03 23.74 7.22
C TYR A 5 -19.08 25.12 6.56
N GLN A 6 -19.93 25.32 5.55
CA GLN A 6 -20.00 26.55 4.75
C GLN A 6 -21.45 27.03 4.54
N GLY A 7 -22.28 27.02 5.58
CA GLY A 7 -23.68 27.37 5.46
C GLY A 7 -24.51 26.33 4.71
N ILE A 8 -25.80 26.62 4.49
CA ILE A 8 -26.79 25.65 3.97
C ILE A 8 -26.51 25.15 2.55
N LEU A 9 -25.79 25.90 1.75
CA LEU A 9 -25.40 25.56 0.38
C LEU A 9 -24.03 24.91 0.28
N GLY A 10 -23.30 24.81 1.39
CA GLY A 10 -21.96 24.19 1.42
C GLY A 10 -21.99 22.67 1.57
N PRO A 11 -20.84 22.01 1.32
CA PRO A 11 -20.72 20.59 1.53
C PRO A 11 -20.93 20.24 3.01
N PHE A 12 -21.64 19.15 3.26
CA PHE A 12 -21.84 18.62 4.60
C PHE A 12 -21.28 17.22 4.74
N SER A 13 -20.95 16.82 5.96
CA SER A 13 -20.49 15.46 6.29
C SER A 13 -21.44 14.80 7.27
N GLY A 14 -21.87 13.59 6.95
CA GLY A 14 -22.76 12.78 7.76
C GLY A 14 -24.15 12.58 7.13
N LYS A 15 -25.07 11.99 7.92
CA LYS A 15 -26.44 11.65 7.47
C LYS A 15 -27.41 12.78 7.82
N VAL A 16 -28.19 13.21 6.84
CA VAL A 16 -29.30 14.15 6.98
C VAL A 16 -30.51 13.54 6.26
N GLY A 17 -31.50 13.06 7.02
CA GLY A 17 -32.66 12.38 6.45
C GLY A 17 -32.26 11.18 5.59
N THR A 18 -32.65 11.20 4.32
CA THR A 18 -32.37 10.17 3.31
C THR A 18 -31.08 10.44 2.53
N VAL A 19 -30.31 11.47 2.88
CA VAL A 19 -29.09 11.87 2.18
C VAL A 19 -27.88 11.70 3.10
N VAL A 20 -26.77 11.24 2.52
CA VAL A 20 -25.47 11.15 3.18
C VAL A 20 -24.47 12.03 2.44
N GLY A 21 -23.94 13.03 3.13
CA GLY A 21 -22.83 13.85 2.65
C GLY A 21 -21.49 13.28 3.07
N SER A 22 -20.48 13.46 2.24
CA SER A 22 -19.08 13.15 2.54
C SER A 22 -18.15 14.11 1.81
N ILE A 23 -16.96 14.31 2.37
CA ILE A 23 -15.93 15.16 1.77
C ILE A 23 -14.71 14.27 1.50
N ARG A 24 -14.20 14.30 0.27
CA ARG A 24 -12.99 13.56 -0.13
C ARG A 24 -12.06 14.50 -0.90
N LYS A 25 -10.82 14.64 -0.46
CA LYS A 25 -9.81 15.54 -1.04
C LYS A 25 -10.36 16.99 -1.25
N GLY A 26 -11.09 17.53 -0.26
CA GLY A 26 -11.69 18.86 -0.33
C GLY A 26 -12.98 18.95 -1.14
N GLN A 27 -13.37 17.92 -1.87
CA GLN A 27 -14.56 17.89 -2.70
C GLN A 27 -15.74 17.25 -1.96
N GLY A 28 -16.86 17.96 -1.91
CA GLY A 28 -18.09 17.49 -1.29
C GLY A 28 -18.90 16.57 -2.22
N TYR A 29 -19.39 15.48 -1.66
CA TYR A 29 -20.25 14.50 -2.35
C TYR A 29 -21.54 14.31 -1.57
N MET A 30 -22.65 14.15 -2.29
CA MET A 30 -23.93 13.74 -1.73
C MET A 30 -24.37 12.44 -2.38
N ARG A 31 -24.93 11.53 -1.60
CA ARG A 31 -25.54 10.30 -2.10
C ARG A 31 -26.81 9.99 -1.32
N GLY A 32 -27.74 9.32 -1.94
CA GLY A 32 -28.89 8.75 -1.25
C GLY A 32 -28.46 7.73 -0.19
N LEU A 33 -29.23 7.62 0.88
CA LEU A 33 -29.05 6.56 1.86
C LEU A 33 -29.30 5.22 1.17
N ALA A 34 -28.30 4.33 1.23
CA ALA A 34 -28.47 3.00 0.66
C ALA A 34 -29.57 2.23 1.41
N ALA A 35 -30.46 1.59 0.64
CA ALA A 35 -31.40 0.63 1.22
C ALA A 35 -30.65 -0.54 1.87
N SER A 36 -31.18 -1.08 2.95
CA SER A 36 -30.64 -2.29 3.55
C SER A 36 -30.65 -3.42 2.53
N LYS A 37 -29.47 -3.91 2.16
CA LYS A 37 -29.34 -5.05 1.25
C LYS A 37 -28.93 -6.27 2.04
N LYS A 38 -29.59 -7.40 1.81
CA LYS A 38 -29.11 -8.68 2.33
C LYS A 38 -27.75 -8.98 1.71
N ASP A 39 -26.79 -9.39 2.54
CA ASP A 39 -25.49 -9.87 2.08
C ASP A 39 -25.68 -11.25 1.42
N ALA A 40 -25.57 -11.29 0.11
CA ALA A 40 -25.83 -12.51 -0.67
C ALA A 40 -24.80 -13.61 -0.40
N ARG A 41 -23.59 -13.26 0.08
CA ARG A 41 -22.50 -14.19 0.42
C ARG A 41 -22.23 -15.25 -0.64
N THR A 42 -22.27 -14.84 -1.92
CA THR A 42 -21.91 -15.76 -2.99
C THR A 42 -20.44 -16.17 -2.84
N GLU A 43 -20.08 -17.34 -3.34
CA GLU A 43 -18.71 -17.86 -3.28
C GLU A 43 -17.68 -16.87 -3.84
N SER A 44 -18.01 -16.24 -4.98
CA SER A 44 -17.16 -15.21 -5.58
C SER A 44 -16.95 -13.99 -4.67
N GLN A 45 -18.00 -13.55 -3.96
CA GLN A 45 -17.90 -12.43 -3.01
C GLN A 45 -17.06 -12.82 -1.79
N LEU A 46 -17.23 -14.03 -1.28
CA LEU A 46 -16.44 -14.55 -0.17
C LEU A 46 -14.96 -14.69 -0.57
N ALA A 47 -14.69 -15.21 -1.76
CA ALA A 47 -13.34 -15.31 -2.30
C ALA A 47 -12.67 -13.92 -2.42
N GLN A 48 -13.38 -12.93 -2.96
CA GLN A 48 -12.85 -11.58 -3.10
C GLN A 48 -12.60 -10.90 -1.73
N ARG A 49 -13.50 -11.09 -0.78
CA ARG A 49 -13.32 -10.59 0.60
C ARG A 49 -12.12 -11.24 1.28
N ALA A 50 -11.94 -12.55 1.10
CA ALA A 50 -10.80 -13.27 1.66
C ALA A 50 -9.46 -12.79 1.06
N LYS A 51 -9.38 -12.62 -0.26
CA LYS A 51 -8.20 -12.05 -0.92
C LYS A 51 -7.86 -10.67 -0.37
N PHE A 52 -8.84 -9.80 -0.26
CA PHE A 52 -8.66 -8.46 0.27
C PHE A 52 -8.22 -8.47 1.73
N ALA A 53 -8.81 -9.33 2.57
CA ALA A 53 -8.46 -9.47 3.98
C ALA A 53 -7.00 -9.92 4.17
N ILE A 54 -6.53 -10.91 3.40
CA ILE A 54 -5.14 -11.37 3.43
C ILE A 54 -4.21 -10.21 3.07
N THR A 55 -4.47 -9.53 1.97
CA THR A 55 -3.64 -8.40 1.52
C THR A 55 -3.62 -7.26 2.54
N GLN A 56 -4.77 -6.89 3.10
CA GLN A 56 -4.84 -5.85 4.13
C GLN A 56 -4.05 -6.22 5.38
N LYS A 57 -4.12 -7.47 5.82
CA LYS A 57 -3.37 -7.96 6.98
C LYS A 57 -1.85 -7.81 6.76
N LEU A 58 -1.38 -8.11 5.55
CA LEU A 58 0.03 -8.00 5.18
C LEU A 58 0.49 -6.54 5.07
N LEU A 59 -0.25 -5.70 4.36
CA LEU A 59 0.18 -4.34 4.04
C LEU A 59 -0.01 -3.34 5.19
N LYS A 60 -0.89 -3.62 6.16
CA LYS A 60 -1.19 -2.71 7.27
C LYS A 60 0.06 -2.31 8.08
N GLY A 61 0.94 -3.28 8.33
CA GLY A 61 2.16 -3.07 9.12
C GLY A 61 3.22 -2.22 8.44
N ILE A 62 3.14 -2.04 7.11
CA ILE A 62 4.12 -1.31 6.29
C ILE A 62 3.54 -0.07 5.62
N THR A 63 2.45 0.47 6.14
CA THR A 63 1.77 1.63 5.56
C THR A 63 2.69 2.84 5.33
N PRO A 64 3.59 3.25 6.24
CA PRO A 64 4.52 4.36 6.00
C PRO A 64 5.48 4.08 4.83
N TYR A 65 5.97 2.85 4.73
CA TYR A 65 6.82 2.40 3.62
C TYR A 65 6.11 2.52 2.27
N LEU A 66 4.86 2.05 2.19
CA LEU A 66 4.05 2.14 0.98
C LEU A 66 3.72 3.59 0.59
N ARG A 67 3.61 4.51 1.56
CA ARG A 67 3.39 5.94 1.28
C ARG A 67 4.56 6.56 0.51
N VAL A 68 5.78 6.12 0.78
CA VAL A 68 6.96 6.55 0.03
C VAL A 68 7.03 5.82 -1.30
N GLY A 69 6.94 4.49 -1.30
CA GLY A 69 7.12 3.66 -2.49
C GLY A 69 6.08 3.90 -3.61
N TYR A 70 4.90 4.44 -3.28
CA TYR A 70 3.85 4.76 -4.25
C TYR A 70 3.54 6.27 -4.34
N ARG A 71 4.48 7.12 -3.97
CA ARG A 71 4.27 8.58 -3.90
C ARG A 71 3.87 9.19 -5.24
N GLY A 72 4.43 8.72 -6.35
CA GLY A 72 4.17 9.23 -7.71
C GLY A 72 2.81 8.82 -8.30
N ASN A 73 2.11 7.83 -7.73
CA ASN A 73 0.91 7.22 -8.30
C ASN A 73 -0.37 7.58 -7.53
N THR A 74 -0.56 8.83 -7.13
CA THR A 74 -1.59 9.23 -6.16
C THR A 74 -2.66 10.17 -6.69
N ASP A 75 -2.79 10.37 -7.99
CA ASP A 75 -3.74 11.33 -8.56
C ASP A 75 -5.19 11.05 -8.16
N THR A 76 -5.61 9.80 -8.23
CA THR A 76 -6.99 9.39 -7.93
C THR A 76 -7.15 8.59 -6.64
N ALA A 77 -6.09 7.94 -6.15
CA ALA A 77 -6.13 7.06 -5.00
C ALA A 77 -5.01 7.38 -4.00
N THR A 78 -5.12 6.86 -2.77
CA THR A 78 -4.02 6.95 -1.81
C THR A 78 -2.94 5.91 -2.14
N PRO A 79 -1.65 6.15 -1.80
CA PRO A 79 -0.57 5.17 -2.00
C PRO A 79 -0.92 3.78 -1.50
N TYR A 80 -1.52 3.69 -0.32
CA TYR A 80 -1.96 2.43 0.28
C TYR A 80 -3.03 1.71 -0.56
N ASN A 81 -3.98 2.45 -1.14
CA ASN A 81 -5.02 1.86 -1.97
C ASN A 81 -4.45 1.36 -3.30
N VAL A 82 -3.49 2.08 -3.90
CA VAL A 82 -2.79 1.64 -5.11
C VAL A 82 -2.02 0.35 -4.84
N ALA A 83 -1.21 0.33 -3.76
CA ALA A 83 -0.48 -0.87 -3.32
C ALA A 83 -1.43 -2.05 -3.08
N THR A 84 -2.54 -1.84 -2.38
CA THR A 84 -3.54 -2.89 -2.13
C THR A 84 -4.13 -3.43 -3.42
N SER A 85 -4.54 -2.55 -4.34
CA SER A 85 -5.13 -2.96 -5.63
C SER A 85 -4.20 -3.83 -6.46
N LYS A 86 -2.90 -3.50 -6.49
CA LYS A 86 -1.89 -4.28 -7.20
C LYS A 86 -1.63 -5.63 -6.52
N ASN A 87 -1.36 -5.61 -5.23
CA ASN A 87 -0.98 -6.81 -4.50
C ASN A 87 -2.12 -7.84 -4.36
N VAL A 88 -3.38 -7.41 -4.30
CA VAL A 88 -4.54 -8.33 -4.37
C VAL A 88 -4.54 -9.15 -5.66
N LYS A 89 -4.09 -8.56 -6.77
CA LYS A 89 -4.08 -9.22 -8.08
C LYS A 89 -2.85 -10.10 -8.28
N LEU A 90 -1.70 -9.68 -7.78
CA LEU A 90 -0.40 -10.30 -8.07
C LEU A 90 0.00 -11.37 -7.04
N CYS A 91 -0.21 -11.08 -5.76
CA CYS A 91 0.36 -11.89 -4.68
C CYS A 91 -0.55 -12.98 -4.16
N ILE A 92 -1.84 -12.97 -4.52
CA ILE A 92 -2.77 -13.98 -4.03
C ILE A 92 -2.93 -15.09 -5.04
N ALA A 93 -2.53 -16.29 -4.64
CA ALA A 93 -2.62 -17.52 -5.44
C ALA A 93 -3.67 -18.48 -4.85
N GLY A 94 -4.08 -19.47 -5.67
CA GLY A 94 -5.03 -20.49 -5.24
C GLY A 94 -6.50 -20.13 -5.47
N LYS A 95 -7.38 -21.06 -5.14
CA LYS A 95 -8.84 -20.93 -5.21
C LYS A 95 -9.43 -20.91 -3.79
N TYR A 96 -10.49 -20.14 -3.61
CA TYR A 96 -11.24 -20.14 -2.36
C TYR A 96 -11.81 -21.57 -2.06
N PRO A 97 -11.74 -22.08 -0.83
CA PRO A 97 -11.26 -21.41 0.41
C PRO A 97 -9.74 -21.42 0.62
N SER A 98 -8.95 -22.21 -0.13
CA SER A 98 -7.50 -22.37 0.03
C SER A 98 -6.72 -21.28 -0.72
N LEU A 99 -6.77 -20.05 -0.23
CA LEU A 99 -6.00 -18.94 -0.77
C LEU A 99 -4.62 -18.89 -0.10
N GLY A 100 -3.57 -18.81 -0.92
CA GLY A 100 -2.19 -18.61 -0.50
C GLY A 100 -1.68 -17.21 -0.82
N PHE A 101 -0.60 -16.83 -0.18
CA PHE A 101 0.14 -15.62 -0.46
C PHE A 101 1.52 -15.97 -1.01
N ASP A 102 1.89 -15.38 -2.14
CA ASP A 102 3.19 -15.53 -2.78
C ASP A 102 4.05 -14.29 -2.53
N PRO A 103 5.05 -14.37 -1.60
CA PRO A 103 5.91 -13.24 -1.28
C PRO A 103 6.75 -12.74 -2.45
N SER A 104 7.10 -13.61 -3.40
CA SER A 104 7.97 -13.27 -4.54
C SER A 104 7.33 -12.26 -5.49
N LYS A 105 6.00 -12.16 -5.46
CA LYS A 105 5.22 -11.26 -6.31
C LYS A 105 4.80 -9.97 -5.59
N LEU A 106 5.32 -9.75 -4.38
CA LEU A 106 4.97 -8.56 -3.59
C LEU A 106 5.60 -7.31 -4.21
N VAL A 107 4.76 -6.36 -4.60
CA VAL A 107 5.17 -5.06 -5.13
C VAL A 107 5.05 -4.02 -4.04
N LEU A 108 6.16 -3.42 -3.64
CA LEU A 108 6.23 -2.47 -2.53
C LEU A 108 6.42 -1.02 -2.98
N SER A 109 6.89 -0.82 -4.20
CA SER A 109 7.10 0.49 -4.79
C SER A 109 6.79 0.47 -6.28
N GLU A 110 6.56 1.63 -6.84
CA GLU A 110 6.37 1.84 -8.27
C GLU A 110 6.78 3.25 -8.65
N GLY A 111 7.60 3.35 -9.67
CA GLY A 111 8.11 4.60 -10.20
C GLY A 111 9.02 4.37 -11.40
N SER A 112 9.59 5.46 -11.90
CA SER A 112 10.55 5.46 -13.01
C SER A 112 12.01 5.46 -12.55
N LEU A 113 12.25 5.43 -11.22
CA LEU A 113 13.60 5.38 -10.68
C LEU A 113 14.22 4.01 -10.96
N GLU A 114 15.42 4.03 -11.52
CA GLU A 114 16.19 2.82 -11.78
C GLU A 114 16.53 2.11 -10.47
N GLY A 115 16.32 0.79 -10.44
CA GLY A 115 16.68 -0.04 -9.29
C GLY A 115 18.18 -0.22 -9.17
N VAL A 116 18.63 -0.68 -7.99
CA VAL A 116 20.03 -1.11 -7.84
C VAL A 116 20.26 -2.43 -8.53
N GLU A 117 21.41 -2.59 -9.16
CA GLU A 117 21.88 -3.85 -9.70
C GLU A 117 22.60 -4.68 -8.64
N ILE A 118 22.70 -5.96 -8.86
CA ILE A 118 23.46 -6.91 -8.02
C ILE A 118 23.30 -6.60 -6.53
N TYR A 119 22.23 -7.06 -5.95
CA TYR A 119 21.97 -6.89 -4.52
C TYR A 119 22.03 -8.21 -3.78
N ALA A 120 22.51 -8.17 -2.54
CA ALA A 120 22.51 -9.29 -1.62
C ALA A 120 21.98 -8.88 -0.24
N ALA A 121 21.40 -9.84 0.46
CA ALA A 121 20.94 -9.66 1.81
C ALA A 121 21.47 -10.82 2.69
N SER A 122 21.98 -10.50 3.86
CA SER A 122 22.42 -11.49 4.83
C SER A 122 21.94 -11.12 6.24
N ILE A 123 21.71 -12.13 7.07
CA ILE A 123 21.36 -11.94 8.48
C ILE A 123 22.38 -12.68 9.33
N LYS A 124 23.13 -11.94 10.16
CA LYS A 124 24.08 -12.49 11.14
C LYS A 124 23.89 -11.78 12.47
N ASN A 125 23.88 -12.52 13.57
CA ASN A 125 23.78 -11.97 14.94
C ASN A 125 22.63 -10.97 15.12
N ASN A 126 21.45 -11.24 14.56
CA ASN A 126 20.27 -10.34 14.56
C ASN A 126 20.48 -9.02 13.81
N VAL A 127 21.53 -8.88 13.01
CA VAL A 127 21.76 -7.75 12.12
C VAL A 127 21.48 -8.19 10.70
N ALA A 128 20.60 -7.46 10.00
CA ALA A 128 20.35 -7.62 8.58
C ALA A 128 21.26 -6.64 7.82
N THR A 129 22.09 -7.16 6.94
CA THR A 129 22.98 -6.37 6.09
C THR A 129 22.52 -6.51 4.65
N PHE A 130 22.37 -5.40 3.96
CA PHE A 130 22.06 -5.32 2.55
C PHE A 130 23.24 -4.72 1.82
N THR A 131 23.61 -5.29 0.69
CA THR A 131 24.69 -4.79 -0.18
C THR A 131 24.19 -4.69 -1.60
N TRP A 132 24.66 -3.70 -2.33
CA TRP A 132 24.31 -3.46 -3.74
C TRP A 132 25.49 -2.83 -4.47
N THR A 133 25.46 -2.87 -5.79
CA THR A 133 26.43 -2.18 -6.64
C THR A 133 25.94 -0.77 -6.91
N ASP A 134 26.83 0.21 -6.81
CA ASP A 134 26.52 1.58 -7.21
C ASP A 134 26.30 1.65 -8.73
N ASN A 135 25.17 2.18 -9.12
CA ASN A 135 24.80 2.45 -10.51
C ASN A 135 24.24 3.87 -10.67
N SER A 136 24.83 4.83 -9.94
CA SER A 136 24.40 6.23 -9.93
C SER A 136 24.64 6.97 -11.25
N ASP A 137 25.39 6.38 -12.18
CA ASP A 137 25.64 6.92 -13.52
C ASP A 137 24.54 6.58 -14.54
N GLU A 138 23.54 5.78 -14.16
CA GLU A 138 22.43 5.41 -15.04
C GLU A 138 21.36 6.50 -15.15
N GLN A 139 20.54 6.44 -16.23
CA GLN A 139 19.66 7.53 -16.71
C GLN A 139 18.76 8.19 -15.65
N SER A 140 18.24 7.45 -14.69
CA SER A 140 17.33 7.99 -13.66
C SER A 140 17.87 7.82 -12.24
N ALA A 141 19.04 7.22 -12.09
CA ALA A 141 19.69 6.97 -10.81
C ALA A 141 20.46 8.21 -10.35
N ASN A 142 20.43 8.49 -9.05
CA ASN A 142 21.13 9.63 -8.46
C ASN A 142 21.94 9.16 -7.24
N MET A 143 23.13 9.71 -7.05
CA MET A 143 24.01 9.43 -5.91
C MET A 143 23.29 9.60 -4.56
N ASN A 144 22.38 10.57 -4.47
CA ASN A 144 21.64 10.91 -3.25
C ASN A 144 20.35 10.10 -3.08
N ASP A 145 20.05 9.12 -3.93
CA ASP A 145 18.90 8.24 -3.75
C ASP A 145 19.10 7.38 -2.51
N PHE A 146 18.08 7.31 -1.67
CA PHE A 146 18.14 6.56 -0.42
C PHE A 146 17.65 5.12 -0.58
N ALA A 147 18.42 4.18 -0.05
CA ALA A 147 17.99 2.82 0.12
C ALA A 147 16.93 2.71 1.23
N MET A 148 15.88 1.95 0.95
CA MET A 148 14.80 1.66 1.91
C MET A 148 14.81 0.16 2.26
N PRO A 149 15.71 -0.30 3.14
CA PRO A 149 15.78 -1.70 3.54
C PRO A 149 14.56 -2.09 4.38
N MET A 150 14.09 -3.33 4.18
CA MET A 150 12.99 -3.89 4.97
C MET A 150 13.19 -5.38 5.22
N VAL A 151 12.96 -5.79 6.45
CA VAL A 151 12.83 -7.19 6.85
C VAL A 151 11.39 -7.45 7.28
N TYR A 152 10.72 -8.38 6.62
CA TYR A 152 9.32 -8.68 6.87
C TYR A 152 9.13 -10.10 7.41
N ASN A 153 8.48 -10.23 8.56
CA ASN A 153 8.08 -11.52 9.11
C ASN A 153 6.63 -11.84 8.71
N PHE A 154 6.46 -12.73 7.72
CA PHE A 154 5.14 -13.10 7.19
C PHE A 154 4.25 -13.80 8.21
N SER A 155 4.79 -14.61 9.10
CA SER A 155 4.01 -15.33 10.13
C SER A 155 3.40 -14.36 11.14
N LYS A 156 4.15 -13.34 11.53
CA LYS A 156 3.70 -12.32 12.50
C LYS A 156 3.06 -11.10 11.83
N CYS A 157 3.13 -10.99 10.52
CA CYS A 157 2.72 -9.81 9.74
C CYS A 157 3.33 -8.50 10.27
N LYS A 158 4.61 -8.54 10.62
CA LYS A 158 5.37 -7.41 11.14
C LYS A 158 6.61 -7.16 10.31
N ALA A 159 6.98 -5.89 10.15
CA ALA A 159 8.17 -5.46 9.46
C ALA A 159 9.03 -4.57 10.36
N ILE A 160 10.33 -4.61 10.12
CA ILE A 160 11.30 -3.62 10.55
C ILE A 160 11.84 -3.01 9.26
N TYR A 161 11.84 -1.70 9.15
CA TYR A 161 12.28 -0.98 7.95
C TYR A 161 12.86 0.38 8.32
N SER A 162 13.68 0.92 7.42
CA SER A 162 14.08 2.31 7.41
C SER A 162 13.64 2.96 6.10
N LEU A 163 13.30 4.24 6.14
CA LEU A 163 12.91 4.99 4.95
C LEU A 163 14.10 5.73 4.31
N GLU A 164 15.12 6.02 5.13
CA GLU A 164 16.34 6.73 4.72
C GLU A 164 17.49 6.15 5.55
N LYS A 165 18.18 5.14 5.03
CA LYS A 165 19.25 4.47 5.79
C LYS A 165 20.64 4.77 5.24
N ALA A 166 20.81 4.56 3.94
CA ALA A 166 22.08 4.75 3.24
C ALA A 166 21.79 5.31 1.85
N SER A 167 22.71 6.04 1.28
CA SER A 167 22.63 6.53 -0.08
C SER A 167 23.01 5.42 -1.08
N ARG A 168 22.68 5.62 -2.35
CA ARG A 168 23.01 4.68 -3.43
C ARG A 168 24.50 4.40 -3.49
N VAL A 169 25.33 5.42 -3.32
CA VAL A 169 26.79 5.35 -3.37
C VAL A 169 27.42 4.54 -2.22
N ASP A 170 26.74 4.47 -1.06
CA ASP A 170 27.29 3.76 0.10
C ASP A 170 27.42 2.24 -0.13
N GLY A 171 26.64 1.67 -1.04
CA GLY A 171 26.72 0.26 -1.42
C GLY A 171 26.30 -0.74 -0.33
N ASN A 172 25.98 -0.28 0.88
CA ASN A 172 25.57 -1.14 1.99
C ASN A 172 24.78 -0.42 3.08
N THR A 173 24.08 -1.21 3.90
CA THR A 173 23.36 -0.76 5.09
C THR A 173 23.06 -1.91 6.06
#